data_c09f6cc97843b1a107cd3f6ccd67cb5b
#
_entry.id   c09f6cc97843b1a107cd3f6ccd67cb5b
#
_cell.length_a   1.000
_cell.length_b   1.000
_cell.length_c   1.000
_cell.angle_alpha   90.00
_cell.angle_beta   90.00
_cell.angle_gamma   90.00
#
_symmetry.space_group_name_H-M   'P 1'
#
loop_
_entity.id
_entity.type
_entity.pdbx_description
1 polymer ?
#
loop_
_entity_poly.entity_id
_entity_poly.type
_entity_poly.pdbx_seq_one_letter_code
_entity_poly.pdbx_strand_id
1 'polypeptide(L)'
;MTNESIEKFIDTKAQKNPKINIHFKQRATVKGLFIRTNDFNELKSKNFWRIVSDSNAEEWERTKDTSLARIYNGAEFTRLSENN
;
A
#
# COMPACT_ATOMS: atom_id res chain seq x y z
N MET A 1 -1.10 5.27 11.21
CA MET A 1 -2.37 4.51 11.25
C MET A 1 -2.15 3.15 11.88
N THR A 2 -3.20 2.58 12.43
CA THR A 2 -3.14 1.20 12.92
C THR A 2 -3.25 0.24 11.76
N ASN A 3 -2.76 -1.00 11.94
CA ASN A 3 -2.88 -2.02 10.91
C ASN A 3 -4.34 -2.36 10.61
N GLU A 4 -5.21 -2.29 11.61
CA GLU A 4 -6.64 -2.57 11.43
C GLU A 4 -7.29 -1.53 10.53
N SER A 5 -6.99 -0.24 10.73
CA SER A 5 -7.57 0.81 9.91
C SER A 5 -7.04 0.77 8.47
N ILE A 6 -5.77 0.41 8.29
CA ILE A 6 -5.20 0.25 6.95
C ILE A 6 -5.85 -0.93 6.23
N GLU A 7 -5.97 -2.07 6.89
CA GLU A 7 -6.59 -3.25 6.30
C GLU A 7 -8.04 -2.97 5.90
N LYS A 8 -8.78 -2.29 6.78
CA LYS A 8 -10.17 -1.95 6.48
C LYS A 8 -10.27 -1.06 5.24
N PHE A 9 -9.38 -0.10 5.11
CA PHE A 9 -9.36 0.77 3.94
C PHE A 9 -9.08 -0.03 2.66
N ILE A 10 -8.09 -0.91 2.69
CA ILE A 10 -7.73 -1.75 1.55
C ILE A 10 -8.90 -2.64 1.15
N ASP A 11 -9.57 -3.26 2.12
CA ASP A 11 -10.65 -4.20 1.85
C ASP A 11 -11.89 -3.51 1.30
N THR A 12 -12.11 -2.24 1.64
CA THR A 12 -13.34 -1.54 1.23
C THR A 12 -13.13 -0.61 0.04
N LYS A 13 -11.98 0.05 -0.05
CA LYS A 13 -11.75 1.10 -1.06
C LYS A 13 -10.86 0.65 -2.21
N ALA A 14 -9.82 -0.11 -1.93
CA ALA A 14 -8.89 -0.53 -2.97
C ALA A 14 -9.48 -1.56 -3.93
N GLN A 15 -10.60 -2.16 -3.60
CA GLN A 15 -11.31 -3.09 -4.47
C GLN A 15 -11.80 -2.40 -5.75
N LYS A 16 -12.25 -1.16 -5.65
CA LYS A 16 -12.75 -0.40 -6.79
C LYS A 16 -11.65 0.38 -7.49
N ASN A 17 -10.73 0.93 -6.71
CA ASN A 17 -9.63 1.73 -7.23
C ASN A 17 -8.36 1.32 -6.48
N PRO A 18 -7.54 0.43 -7.07
CA PRO A 18 -6.39 -0.12 -6.36
C PRO A 18 -5.29 0.89 -6.09
N LYS A 19 -5.25 2.01 -6.83
CA LYS A 19 -4.25 3.06 -6.59
C LYS A 19 -4.72 3.95 -5.46
N ILE A 20 -3.90 4.06 -4.42
CA ILE A 20 -4.22 4.76 -3.20
C ILE A 20 -3.17 5.82 -2.94
N ASN A 21 -3.63 7.00 -2.48
CA ASN A 21 -2.73 8.04 -2.00
C ASN A 21 -2.41 7.78 -0.54
N ILE A 22 -1.14 7.64 -0.22
CA ILE A 22 -0.65 7.33 1.12
C ILE A 22 0.02 8.59 1.65
N HIS A 23 -0.57 9.16 2.71
CA HIS A 23 -0.07 10.38 3.33
C HIS A 23 0.79 10.03 4.52
N PHE A 24 1.96 10.66 4.60
CA PHE A 24 2.95 10.37 5.63
C PHE A 24 3.13 11.56 6.57
N LYS A 25 3.66 11.29 7.76
CA LYS A 25 3.92 12.34 8.77
C LYS A 25 5.04 13.28 8.33
N GLN A 26 6.09 12.75 7.72
CA GLN A 26 7.31 13.50 7.48
C GLN A 26 7.87 13.37 6.06
N ARG A 27 7.06 12.91 5.12
CA ARG A 27 7.50 12.80 3.73
C ARG A 27 6.34 13.03 2.79
N ALA A 28 6.65 13.23 1.52
CA ALA A 28 5.66 13.49 0.49
C ALA A 28 4.69 12.32 0.32
N THR A 29 3.47 12.63 -0.09
CA THR A 29 2.46 11.63 -0.40
C THR A 29 2.95 10.69 -1.49
N VAL A 30 2.75 9.40 -1.29
CA VAL A 30 3.07 8.36 -2.27
C VAL A 30 1.76 7.80 -2.83
N LYS A 31 1.66 7.73 -4.16
CA LYS A 31 0.56 7.05 -4.82
C LYS A 31 1.03 5.64 -5.17
N GLY A 32 0.27 4.63 -4.79
CA GLY A 32 0.69 3.27 -5.07
C GLY A 32 -0.38 2.23 -4.84
N LEU A 33 0.03 0.98 -5.04
CA LEU A 33 -0.80 -0.21 -4.89
C LEU A 33 -0.31 -1.01 -3.70
N PHE A 34 -1.22 -1.38 -2.81
CA PHE A 34 -0.91 -2.39 -1.80
C PHE A 34 -1.00 -3.76 -2.45
N ILE A 35 0.04 -4.57 -2.30
CA ILE A 35 0.06 -5.91 -2.88
C ILE A 35 0.04 -6.97 -1.79
N ARG A 36 -0.51 -8.13 -2.12
CA ARG A 36 -0.60 -9.27 -1.20
C ARG A 36 0.34 -10.36 -1.67
N THR A 37 1.42 -10.53 -0.93
CA THR A 37 2.40 -11.60 -1.17
C THR A 37 2.21 -12.71 -0.13
N ASN A 38 3.04 -13.76 -0.21
CA ASN A 38 2.92 -14.89 0.72
C ASN A 38 3.03 -14.48 2.18
N ASP A 39 3.80 -13.42 2.46
CA ASP A 39 4.04 -12.93 3.81
C ASP A 39 3.11 -11.78 4.23
N PHE A 40 2.03 -11.57 3.48
CA PHE A 40 1.12 -10.45 3.72
C PHE A 40 0.61 -10.43 5.16
N ASN A 41 0.15 -11.56 5.67
CA ASN A 41 -0.41 -11.64 7.03
C ASN A 41 0.66 -11.40 8.09
N GLU A 42 1.86 -11.89 7.87
CA GLU A 42 2.96 -11.67 8.80
C GLU A 42 3.35 -10.20 8.86
N LEU A 43 3.51 -9.56 7.70
CA LEU A 43 3.82 -8.14 7.64
C LEU A 43 2.70 -7.30 8.24
N LYS A 44 1.46 -7.61 7.92
CA LYS A 44 0.30 -6.90 8.44
C LYS A 44 0.27 -6.92 9.97
N SER A 45 0.62 -8.04 10.59
CA SER A 45 0.62 -8.16 12.03
C SER A 45 1.62 -7.19 12.70
N LYS A 46 2.64 -6.80 11.95
CA LYS A 46 3.66 -5.85 12.39
C LYS A 46 3.41 -4.44 11.86
N ASN A 47 2.28 -4.23 11.19
CA ASN A 47 1.93 -2.97 10.55
C ASN A 47 2.89 -2.59 9.42
N PHE A 48 3.43 -3.59 8.72
CA PHE A 48 4.27 -3.39 7.53
C PHE A 48 3.49 -3.75 6.28
N TRP A 49 3.70 -2.98 5.20
CA TRP A 49 2.91 -3.09 3.99
C TRP A 49 3.79 -3.01 2.76
N ARG A 50 3.61 -3.96 1.83
CA ARG A 50 4.29 -3.90 0.53
C ARG A 50 3.47 -3.07 -0.42
N ILE A 51 4.12 -2.07 -1.01
CA ILE A 51 3.46 -1.10 -1.87
C ILE A 51 4.28 -0.94 -3.13
N VAL A 52 3.61 -1.03 -4.28
CA VAL A 52 4.20 -0.73 -5.58
C VAL A 52 3.82 0.71 -5.92
N SER A 53 4.81 1.58 -6.13
CA SER A 53 4.54 2.97 -6.48
C SER A 53 3.87 3.06 -7.86
N ASP A 54 3.11 4.15 -8.06
CA ASP A 54 2.39 4.37 -9.32
C ASP A 54 3.33 4.31 -10.54
N SER A 55 4.54 4.80 -10.39
CA SER A 55 5.52 4.77 -11.48
C SER A 55 5.90 3.34 -11.91
N ASN A 56 5.74 2.37 -11.04
CA ASN A 56 6.03 0.97 -11.30
C ASN A 56 4.78 0.10 -11.48
N ALA A 57 3.59 0.72 -11.40
CA ALA A 57 2.33 -0.03 -11.40
C ALA A 57 2.11 -0.80 -12.71
N GLU A 58 2.43 -0.18 -13.83
CA GLU A 58 2.25 -0.81 -15.15
C GLU A 58 3.16 -2.03 -15.29
N GLU A 59 4.42 -1.89 -14.89
CA GLU A 59 5.35 -3.01 -14.93
C GLU A 59 4.93 -4.12 -13.97
N TRP A 60 4.45 -3.75 -12.79
CA TRP A 60 3.91 -4.72 -11.84
C TRP A 60 2.75 -5.51 -12.43
N GLU A 61 1.82 -4.84 -13.11
CA GLU A 61 0.69 -5.52 -13.74
C GLU A 61 1.15 -6.51 -14.80
N ARG A 62 2.21 -6.18 -15.53
CA ARG A 62 2.73 -7.01 -16.60
C ARG A 62 3.56 -8.19 -16.10
N THR A 63 4.40 -7.97 -15.08
CA THR A 63 5.40 -8.97 -14.66
C THR A 63 5.10 -9.62 -13.31
N LYS A 64 4.34 -8.94 -12.44
CA LYS A 64 4.11 -9.35 -11.05
C LYS A 64 5.41 -9.52 -10.27
N ASP A 65 6.43 -8.74 -10.62
CA ASP A 65 7.74 -8.80 -9.99
C ASP A 65 7.70 -8.10 -8.64
N THR A 66 7.78 -8.88 -7.56
CA THR A 66 7.69 -8.32 -6.20
C THR A 66 8.85 -7.42 -5.83
N SER A 67 9.96 -7.45 -6.59
CA SER A 67 11.08 -6.54 -6.34
C SER A 67 10.73 -5.08 -6.64
N LEU A 68 9.63 -4.85 -7.38
CA LEU A 68 9.13 -3.49 -7.63
C LEU A 68 8.47 -2.88 -6.40
N ALA A 69 8.10 -3.70 -5.42
CA ALA A 69 7.45 -3.23 -4.20
C ALA A 69 8.47 -2.85 -3.14
N ARG A 70 8.07 -1.92 -2.27
CA ARG A 70 8.84 -1.56 -1.09
C ARG A 70 7.97 -1.79 0.14
N ILE A 71 8.62 -2.06 1.27
CA ILE A 71 7.93 -2.24 2.53
C ILE A 71 7.90 -0.89 3.25
N TYR A 72 6.69 -0.48 3.66
CA TYR A 72 6.48 0.76 4.39
C TYR A 72 5.90 0.45 5.77
N ASN A 73 6.27 1.26 6.75
CA ASN A 73 5.75 1.15 8.11
C ASN A 73 4.45 1.95 8.21
N GLY A 74 3.34 1.27 8.46
CA GLY A 74 2.03 1.90 8.57
C GLY A 74 1.92 2.91 9.71
N ALA A 75 2.76 2.81 10.72
CA ALA A 75 2.78 3.79 11.81
C ALA A 75 3.19 5.19 11.31
N GLU A 76 3.87 5.26 10.17
CA GLU A 76 4.25 6.53 9.55
C GLU A 76 3.14 7.15 8.71
N PHE A 77 2.06 6.41 8.45
CA PHE A 77 0.94 6.92 7.65
C PHE A 77 0.04 7.81 8.50
N THR A 78 -0.38 8.95 7.95
CA THR A 78 -1.37 9.81 8.61
C THR A 78 -2.78 9.48 8.13
N ARG A 79 -2.92 9.15 6.85
CA ARG A 79 -4.20 8.72 6.27
C ARG A 79 -3.99 8.10 4.90
N LEU A 80 -4.99 7.39 4.46
CA LEU A 80 -5.09 6.87 3.08
C LEU A 80 -6.28 7.54 2.42
N SER A 81 -6.16 7.81 1.12
CA SER A 81 -7.27 8.37 0.35
C SER A 81 -7.32 7.75 -1.03
N GLU A 82 -8.53 7.76 -1.61
CA GLU A 82 -8.73 7.25 -2.95
C GLU A 82 -8.09 8.17 -3.97
N ASN A 83 -7.55 7.56 -5.03
CA ASN A 83 -7.02 8.31 -6.16
C ASN A 83 -8.14 8.47 -7.18
N ASN A 84 -8.67 9.67 -7.28
CA ASN A 84 -9.73 9.97 -8.25
C ASN A 84 -9.15 10.58 -9.51
#